data_fa65ef3117d747394ad8d4575f228ddf
#
_entry.id   fa65ef3117d747394ad8d4575f228ddf
#
_cell.length_a   1.000
_cell.length_b   1.000
_cell.length_c   1.000
_cell.angle_alpha   90.00
_cell.angle_beta   90.00
_cell.angle_gamma   90.00
#
_symmetry.space_group_name_H-M   'P 1'
#
loop_
_entity.id
_entity.type
_entity.pdbx_description
1 polymer ?
#
loop_
_entity_poly.entity_id
_entity_poly.type
_entity_poly.pdbx_seq_one_letter_code
_entity_poly.pdbx_strand_id
1 'polypeptide(L)'
;MSRQTMGQFLVGISASFCLLTLSAWSDGLPAGCESNWHQFRGPYSTGVAPQGNPPTTWDEQKNIQWKVEIPGRGLASPIVWGDRVFILTAIKTDREGAPTDAAAATSRPAQARLVAQVEENSAQPPAENGPPEGERRDRERRGRGGRRGGGGLGFGRGELPAKVHEFVVMCLDRQTGETVWKRIACEVAPHEGHHGTGSFASASPVTDGKNLYVSFGSRGIYSYDLEGNLRWKKDLGQMRIRLRFGEGDSPALYGDTLIINCDNEDQSFITALDANTGETKWRVDRDEPSTWTTPLVLEHSGRTQVIVNGSTRARSYDLNTGEIIWECGGQAQGVVPTPVVYGDLALLMTGHRGAALYAIPLDSTGDITDTDKIAWTRDEGTPYVPSPLLYDDLLFFTKSNDAILTCVSPETGEVKFENKRLEGLSNLYASPVGAGDKIYICGRDGTTLVLKKGPELEILATNHLGETIDATPAIVGKEIFIRGENHLFCIAED
;
A
#
# COMPACT_ATOMS: atom_id res chain seq x y z
N MET A 1 -69.20 10.09 27.79
CA MET A 1 -68.00 9.50 28.44
C MET A 1 -67.38 8.54 27.41
N SER A 2 -66.46 9.05 26.61
CA SER A 2 -65.74 8.28 25.58
C SER A 2 -64.25 8.32 25.89
N ARG A 3 -63.60 7.17 26.13
CA ARG A 3 -62.18 7.01 26.33
C ARG A 3 -61.54 6.78 24.98
N GLN A 4 -60.73 7.72 24.52
CA GLN A 4 -59.80 7.54 23.41
C GLN A 4 -58.57 6.77 23.88
N THR A 5 -58.31 5.64 23.27
CA THR A 5 -57.07 4.88 23.36
C THR A 5 -56.07 5.43 22.36
N MET A 6 -54.95 5.94 22.86
CA MET A 6 -53.80 6.42 22.09
C MET A 6 -52.93 5.20 21.75
N GLY A 7 -52.88 4.86 20.47
CA GLY A 7 -51.97 3.84 19.91
C GLY A 7 -50.56 4.36 19.85
N GLN A 8 -49.64 3.66 20.50
CA GLN A 8 -48.19 3.86 20.32
C GLN A 8 -47.75 3.16 19.05
N PHE A 9 -47.29 3.94 18.07
CA PHE A 9 -46.54 3.44 16.93
C PHE A 9 -45.08 3.24 17.37
N LEU A 10 -44.68 2.00 17.51
CA LEU A 10 -43.25 1.60 17.59
C LEU A 10 -42.68 1.66 16.15
N VAL A 11 -41.81 2.62 15.94
CA VAL A 11 -40.95 2.66 14.75
C VAL A 11 -39.78 1.72 14.99
N GLY A 12 -39.90 0.51 14.47
CA GLY A 12 -38.79 -0.42 14.37
C GLY A 12 -37.93 -0.02 13.15
N ILE A 13 -36.84 0.71 13.36
CA ILE A 13 -35.83 0.98 12.35
C ILE A 13 -34.76 -0.12 12.43
N SER A 14 -34.82 -0.93 11.47
CA SER A 14 -33.96 -1.90 10.84
C SER A 14 -32.44 -1.82 11.17
N ALA A 15 -31.99 -2.81 11.93
CA ALA A 15 -30.60 -3.26 12.02
C ALA A 15 -30.23 -4.26 10.91
N SER A 16 -30.89 -4.21 9.72
CA SER A 16 -30.75 -5.22 8.67
C SER A 16 -29.77 -4.88 7.54
N PHE A 17 -29.21 -3.66 7.49
CA PHE A 17 -28.35 -3.28 6.35
C PHE A 17 -26.89 -3.68 6.49
N CYS A 18 -26.39 -3.97 7.69
CA CYS A 18 -24.97 -4.30 7.91
C CYS A 18 -24.62 -5.80 7.69
N LEU A 19 -25.61 -6.67 7.59
CA LEU A 19 -25.37 -8.12 7.44
C LEU A 19 -25.28 -8.59 5.97
N LEU A 20 -25.77 -7.82 5.02
CA LEU A 20 -25.75 -8.21 3.59
C LEU A 20 -24.44 -7.90 2.88
N THR A 21 -23.62 -6.96 3.37
CA THR A 21 -22.33 -6.62 2.78
C THR A 21 -21.19 -7.55 3.18
N LEU A 22 -21.33 -8.29 4.29
CA LEU A 22 -20.34 -9.28 4.77
C LEU A 22 -20.38 -10.58 3.98
N SER A 23 -21.48 -10.93 3.32
CA SER A 23 -21.61 -12.18 2.58
C SER A 23 -20.82 -12.23 1.27
N ALA A 24 -20.55 -11.10 0.65
CA ALA A 24 -19.77 -11.01 -0.59
C ALA A 24 -18.27 -11.32 -0.42
N TRP A 25 -17.76 -11.27 0.81
CA TRP A 25 -16.34 -11.47 1.13
C TRP A 25 -16.03 -12.87 1.68
N SER A 26 -17.05 -13.67 2.09
CA SER A 26 -16.84 -14.83 2.95
C SER A 26 -16.18 -16.04 2.29
N ASP A 27 -16.40 -16.27 1.00
CA ASP A 27 -16.08 -17.56 0.37
C ASP A 27 -14.60 -17.76 0.00
N GLY A 28 -13.81 -16.70 -0.10
CA GLY A 28 -12.39 -16.77 -0.44
C GLY A 28 -11.44 -16.30 0.63
N LEU A 29 -11.94 -15.76 1.75
CA LEU A 29 -11.10 -15.31 2.86
C LEU A 29 -10.81 -16.44 3.85
N PRO A 30 -9.64 -16.43 4.52
CA PRO A 30 -9.34 -17.43 5.55
C PRO A 30 -10.35 -17.40 6.69
N ALA A 31 -10.80 -18.58 7.14
CA ALA A 31 -11.69 -18.69 8.29
C ALA A 31 -11.05 -18.05 9.54
N GLY A 32 -11.76 -17.12 10.20
CA GLY A 32 -11.25 -16.36 11.35
C GLY A 32 -10.42 -15.13 10.97
N CYS A 33 -10.43 -14.71 9.70
CA CYS A 33 -9.69 -13.52 9.25
C CYS A 33 -10.12 -12.26 10.02
N GLU A 34 -11.36 -12.14 10.44
CA GLU A 34 -11.92 -11.01 11.18
C GLU A 34 -11.27 -10.78 12.56
N SER A 35 -10.68 -11.83 13.13
CA SER A 35 -9.95 -11.80 14.41
C SER A 35 -8.42 -11.69 14.21
N ASN A 36 -7.95 -11.53 12.97
CA ASN A 36 -6.56 -11.53 12.59
C ASN A 36 -6.26 -10.37 11.63
N TRP A 37 -4.97 -10.12 11.37
CA TRP A 37 -4.51 -9.15 10.38
C TRP A 37 -3.66 -9.90 9.34
N HIS A 38 -4.31 -10.71 8.51
CA HIS A 38 -3.67 -11.75 7.71
C HIS A 38 -3.01 -11.26 6.41
N GLN A 39 -3.22 -10.00 6.02
CA GLN A 39 -2.71 -9.39 4.79
C GLN A 39 -2.54 -7.88 4.93
N PHE A 40 -1.95 -7.25 3.92
CA PHE A 40 -1.89 -5.78 3.83
C PHE A 40 -3.29 -5.19 3.88
N ARG A 41 -3.49 -4.16 4.71
CA ARG A 41 -4.77 -3.50 4.96
C ARG A 41 -5.82 -4.33 5.72
N GLY A 42 -5.38 -5.43 6.38
CA GLY A 42 -6.23 -6.20 7.30
C GLY A 42 -7.24 -7.12 6.62
N PRO A 43 -8.24 -7.61 7.38
CA PRO A 43 -9.07 -8.74 6.97
C PRO A 43 -9.86 -8.50 5.67
N TYR A 44 -10.28 -7.27 5.41
CA TYR A 44 -11.11 -6.92 4.25
C TYR A 44 -10.44 -5.89 3.33
N SER A 45 -9.12 -5.70 3.44
CA SER A 45 -8.35 -4.71 2.69
C SER A 45 -8.82 -3.25 2.87
N THR A 46 -9.68 -2.97 3.84
CA THR A 46 -10.22 -1.64 4.15
C THR A 46 -9.32 -0.81 5.05
N GLY A 47 -8.39 -1.45 5.78
CA GLY A 47 -7.58 -0.85 6.83
C GLY A 47 -8.24 -0.91 8.21
N VAL A 48 -9.35 -1.63 8.37
CA VAL A 48 -10.11 -1.72 9.63
C VAL A 48 -9.97 -3.10 10.26
N ALA A 49 -9.74 -3.13 11.58
CA ALA A 49 -9.86 -4.31 12.42
C ALA A 49 -11.25 -4.31 13.06
N PRO A 50 -12.21 -5.09 12.56
CA PRO A 50 -13.61 -5.01 13.02
C PRO A 50 -13.79 -5.40 14.49
N GLN A 51 -12.93 -6.27 15.03
CA GLN A 51 -12.93 -6.68 16.43
C GLN A 51 -11.81 -6.02 17.25
N GLY A 52 -11.13 -5.02 16.66
CA GLY A 52 -10.00 -4.34 17.28
C GLY A 52 -10.45 -3.21 18.22
N ASN A 53 -9.70 -3.03 19.32
CA ASN A 53 -9.82 -1.86 20.19
C ASN A 53 -8.51 -1.58 20.95
N PRO A 54 -7.44 -1.21 20.23
CA PRO A 54 -6.15 -0.92 20.86
C PRO A 54 -6.17 0.40 21.65
N PRO A 55 -5.10 0.68 22.45
CA PRO A 55 -5.03 1.88 23.29
C PRO A 55 -5.17 3.17 22.50
N THR A 56 -5.68 4.20 23.17
CA THR A 56 -5.70 5.57 22.64
C THR A 56 -4.39 6.29 22.92
N THR A 57 -3.75 5.98 24.05
CA THR A 57 -2.51 6.65 24.50
C THR A 57 -1.39 5.67 24.75
N TRP A 58 -0.18 6.03 24.31
CA TRP A 58 1.07 5.34 24.64
C TRP A 58 2.26 6.30 24.52
N ASP A 59 3.39 5.91 25.05
CA ASP A 59 4.68 6.51 24.85
C ASP A 59 5.76 5.41 24.90
N GLU A 60 7.03 5.75 24.94
CA GLU A 60 8.12 4.76 24.96
C GLU A 60 8.13 3.85 26.20
N GLN A 61 7.36 4.17 27.25
CA GLN A 61 7.31 3.44 28.53
C GLN A 61 5.90 2.96 28.88
N LYS A 62 4.86 3.60 28.35
CA LYS A 62 3.46 3.30 28.66
C LYS A 62 2.82 2.49 27.56
N ASN A 63 2.10 1.44 27.93
CA ASN A 63 1.34 0.57 27.01
C ASN A 63 2.20 -0.12 25.95
N ILE A 64 3.53 -0.21 26.15
CA ILE A 64 4.43 -1.02 25.33
C ILE A 64 4.49 -2.42 25.96
N GLN A 65 3.78 -3.38 25.38
CA GLN A 65 3.85 -4.78 25.81
C GLN A 65 5.26 -5.35 25.57
N TRP A 66 5.77 -5.12 24.37
CA TRP A 66 7.13 -5.45 24.00
C TRP A 66 7.63 -4.57 22.84
N LYS A 67 8.93 -4.45 22.80
CA LYS A 67 9.72 -3.80 21.74
C LYS A 67 10.86 -4.73 21.38
N VAL A 68 11.00 -5.09 20.10
CA VAL A 68 12.04 -6.00 19.64
C VAL A 68 12.80 -5.39 18.47
N GLU A 69 14.13 -5.49 18.49
CA GLU A 69 14.97 -5.06 17.38
C GLU A 69 14.80 -5.99 16.19
N ILE A 70 14.63 -5.42 15.01
CA ILE A 70 14.52 -6.14 13.75
C ILE A 70 15.73 -5.79 12.88
N PRO A 71 16.59 -6.77 12.57
CA PRO A 71 17.80 -6.51 11.80
C PRO A 71 17.49 -6.15 10.36
N GLY A 72 18.30 -5.26 9.77
CA GLY A 72 18.16 -4.83 8.39
C GLY A 72 17.04 -3.83 8.18
N ARG A 73 16.58 -3.68 6.93
CA ARG A 73 15.55 -2.71 6.56
C ARG A 73 14.36 -3.38 5.89
N GLY A 74 13.16 -3.07 6.35
CA GLY A 74 11.91 -3.55 5.78
C GLY A 74 10.78 -2.56 6.05
N LEU A 75 9.96 -2.28 5.02
CA LEU A 75 8.79 -1.40 5.10
C LEU A 75 7.48 -2.17 4.92
N ALA A 76 7.57 -3.48 4.81
CA ALA A 76 6.40 -4.35 4.82
C ALA A 76 5.59 -4.14 6.11
N SER A 77 4.28 -4.02 5.98
CA SER A 77 3.37 -4.07 7.13
C SER A 77 3.50 -5.43 7.82
N PRO A 78 3.55 -5.49 9.14
CA PRO A 78 3.43 -6.76 9.85
C PRO A 78 2.07 -7.38 9.55
N ILE A 79 2.01 -8.71 9.50
CA ILE A 79 0.74 -9.44 9.53
C ILE A 79 0.69 -10.32 10.78
N VAL A 80 -0.52 -10.59 11.25
CA VAL A 80 -0.75 -11.32 12.49
C VAL A 80 -1.74 -12.44 12.23
N TRP A 81 -1.40 -13.65 12.66
CA TRP A 81 -2.29 -14.80 12.61
C TRP A 81 -2.13 -15.66 13.87
N GLY A 82 -3.20 -15.79 14.65
CA GLY A 82 -3.16 -16.48 15.95
C GLY A 82 -2.10 -15.87 16.87
N ASP A 83 -1.16 -16.68 17.30
CA ASP A 83 -0.07 -16.30 18.20
C ASP A 83 1.23 -15.92 17.44
N ARG A 84 1.14 -15.61 16.15
CA ARG A 84 2.30 -15.33 15.30
C ARG A 84 2.21 -13.94 14.67
N VAL A 85 3.36 -13.26 14.63
CA VAL A 85 3.56 -12.03 13.88
C VAL A 85 4.61 -12.29 12.82
N PHE A 86 4.32 -11.98 11.56
CA PHE A 86 5.23 -12.17 10.44
C PHE A 86 5.68 -10.84 9.88
N ILE A 87 6.97 -10.71 9.62
CA ILE A 87 7.60 -9.52 9.03
C ILE A 87 8.66 -9.93 8.01
N LEU A 88 8.92 -9.00 7.09
CA LEU A 88 9.98 -9.12 6.09
C LEU A 88 11.06 -8.09 6.33
N THR A 89 12.32 -8.45 6.07
CA THR A 89 13.45 -7.54 6.14
C THR A 89 14.54 -7.93 5.14
N ALA A 90 15.35 -6.96 4.73
CA ALA A 90 16.54 -7.18 3.91
C ALA A 90 17.78 -6.72 4.69
N ILE A 91 18.69 -7.64 4.95
CA ILE A 91 19.89 -7.40 5.73
C ILE A 91 21.09 -7.25 4.79
N LYS A 92 21.67 -6.07 4.77
CA LYS A 92 22.90 -5.80 4.02
C LYS A 92 24.07 -6.52 4.68
N THR A 93 24.82 -7.30 3.89
CA THR A 93 26.04 -7.98 4.37
C THR A 93 27.30 -7.22 3.95
N ASP A 94 28.44 -7.62 4.49
CA ASP A 94 29.74 -7.08 4.08
C ASP A 94 30.27 -7.72 2.79
N ARG A 95 29.61 -8.79 2.29
CA ARG A 95 30.02 -9.51 1.07
C ARG A 95 29.75 -8.68 -0.16
N GLU A 96 30.81 -8.53 -1.01
CA GLU A 96 30.62 -7.96 -2.34
C GLU A 96 29.88 -8.96 -3.24
N GLY A 97 28.99 -8.45 -4.07
CA GLY A 97 28.27 -9.23 -5.06
C GLY A 97 28.21 -8.44 -6.37
N ALA A 98 28.53 -9.09 -7.48
CA ALA A 98 28.19 -8.50 -8.76
C ALA A 98 26.66 -8.53 -8.90
N PRO A 99 26.01 -7.41 -9.31
CA PRO A 99 24.61 -7.46 -9.72
C PRO A 99 24.47 -8.57 -10.78
N THR A 100 23.60 -9.53 -10.54
CA THR A 100 23.26 -10.52 -11.55
C THR A 100 22.71 -9.76 -12.75
N ASP A 101 23.44 -9.82 -13.90
CA ASP A 101 23.14 -9.25 -15.22
C ASP A 101 23.51 -7.81 -15.56
N ALA A 102 24.81 -7.48 -15.49
CA ALA A 102 25.36 -6.47 -16.39
C ALA A 102 25.38 -6.96 -17.87
N ALA A 103 25.12 -8.24 -18.15
CA ALA A 103 25.23 -8.83 -19.49
C ALA A 103 23.97 -8.69 -20.36
N ALA A 104 22.78 -8.47 -19.79
CA ALA A 104 21.54 -8.35 -20.58
C ALA A 104 21.26 -6.94 -21.13
N ALA A 105 22.00 -5.93 -20.70
CA ALA A 105 21.75 -4.53 -21.12
C ALA A 105 22.22 -4.21 -22.57
N THR A 106 22.88 -5.14 -23.27
CA THR A 106 23.46 -4.88 -24.60
C THR A 106 22.61 -5.34 -25.78
N SER A 107 21.47 -6.01 -25.57
CA SER A 107 20.63 -6.55 -26.66
C SER A 107 19.23 -5.92 -26.74
N ARG A 108 19.13 -4.59 -26.72
CA ARG A 108 17.84 -3.89 -26.91
C ARG A 108 17.58 -3.63 -28.41
N PRO A 109 16.35 -3.92 -28.92
CA PRO A 109 15.90 -3.44 -30.22
C PRO A 109 15.93 -1.92 -30.32
N ALA A 110 16.28 -1.38 -31.47
CA ALA A 110 16.45 0.07 -31.71
C ALA A 110 15.18 0.93 -31.38
N GLN A 111 13.98 0.34 -31.35
CA GLN A 111 12.73 1.02 -31.06
C GLN A 111 12.61 1.47 -29.59
N ALA A 112 13.18 0.73 -28.64
CA ALA A 112 13.15 1.13 -27.23
C ALA A 112 14.06 2.34 -26.90
N ARG A 113 15.03 2.65 -27.77
CA ARG A 113 15.89 3.83 -27.63
C ARG A 113 15.20 5.13 -28.03
N LEU A 114 14.24 5.08 -28.97
CA LEU A 114 13.54 6.28 -29.46
C LEU A 114 12.56 6.82 -28.41
N VAL A 115 11.87 5.93 -27.69
CA VAL A 115 10.91 6.33 -26.62
C VAL A 115 11.66 6.97 -25.43
N ALA A 116 12.81 6.43 -25.04
CA ALA A 116 13.63 7.01 -23.97
C ALA A 116 14.19 8.41 -24.30
N GLN A 117 14.48 8.70 -25.57
CA GLN A 117 14.96 10.02 -26.01
C GLN A 117 13.83 11.06 -26.11
N VAL A 118 12.60 10.65 -26.39
CA VAL A 118 11.44 11.55 -26.42
C VAL A 118 11.04 11.96 -25.00
N GLU A 119 11.19 11.07 -24.01
CA GLU A 119 10.91 11.40 -22.60
C GLU A 119 11.97 12.32 -21.96
N GLU A 120 13.24 12.24 -22.35
CA GLU A 120 14.29 13.17 -21.89
C GLU A 120 14.07 14.60 -22.40
N ASN A 121 13.46 14.77 -23.58
CA ASN A 121 13.16 16.10 -24.14
C ASN A 121 11.84 16.71 -23.62
N SER A 122 10.93 15.92 -23.06
CA SER A 122 9.65 16.42 -22.51
C SER A 122 9.77 16.91 -21.06
N ALA A 123 10.94 16.73 -20.41
CA ALA A 123 11.16 17.16 -19.02
C ALA A 123 11.70 18.60 -18.87
N GLN A 124 11.82 19.35 -19.96
CA GLN A 124 12.16 20.77 -19.87
C GLN A 124 10.89 21.64 -19.81
N PRO A 125 10.76 22.54 -18.85
CA PRO A 125 9.66 23.51 -18.83
C PRO A 125 9.78 24.46 -20.04
N PRO A 126 8.68 24.95 -20.61
CA PRO A 126 8.70 25.89 -21.71
C PRO A 126 9.46 27.16 -21.28
N ALA A 127 10.42 27.59 -22.13
CA ALA A 127 11.15 28.81 -21.93
C ALA A 127 10.17 30.01 -21.94
N GLU A 128 10.10 30.75 -20.85
CA GLU A 128 9.44 32.04 -20.82
C GLU A 128 10.13 33.00 -21.80
N ASN A 129 9.33 33.58 -22.69
CA ASN A 129 9.75 34.64 -23.59
C ASN A 129 10.12 35.87 -22.76
N GLY A 130 11.41 36.14 -22.61
CA GLY A 130 11.92 37.40 -22.07
C GLY A 130 11.88 38.54 -23.10
N PRO A 131 11.75 39.80 -22.67
CA PRO A 131 11.71 40.94 -23.55
C PRO A 131 13.08 41.27 -24.18
N PRO A 132 13.15 42.07 -25.26
CA PRO A 132 14.29 42.22 -26.16
C PRO A 132 15.50 42.97 -25.56
N GLU A 133 16.64 42.64 -26.11
CA GLU A 133 17.97 43.14 -25.80
C GLU A 133 18.08 44.67 -25.72
N GLY A 134 18.76 45.15 -24.69
CA GLY A 134 19.28 46.48 -24.56
C GLY A 134 20.34 46.57 -23.47
N GLU A 135 21.57 46.82 -23.94
CA GLU A 135 22.73 47.41 -23.24
C GLU A 135 23.58 46.49 -22.33
N ARG A 136 24.71 46.14 -22.92
CA ARG A 136 25.96 45.70 -22.26
C ARG A 136 26.47 46.81 -21.29
N ARG A 137 26.81 46.43 -20.09
CA ARG A 137 27.89 47.04 -19.29
C ARG A 137 28.61 46.00 -18.46
N ASP A 138 29.92 45.92 -18.71
CA ASP A 138 30.92 45.17 -17.96
C ASP A 138 30.89 45.47 -16.46
N ARG A 139 30.99 44.40 -15.65
CA ARG A 139 31.65 44.47 -14.34
C ARG A 139 32.31 43.16 -13.97
N GLU A 140 33.56 43.31 -13.65
CA GLU A 140 34.58 42.35 -13.34
C GLU A 140 34.31 41.42 -12.14
N ARG A 141 34.98 40.29 -12.24
CA ARG A 141 35.40 39.30 -11.25
C ARG A 141 35.54 39.84 -9.80
N ARG A 142 35.02 39.08 -8.85
CA ARG A 142 35.76 38.68 -7.62
C ARG A 142 35.08 37.46 -7.00
N GLY A 143 35.90 36.41 -6.79
CA GLY A 143 35.50 35.15 -6.18
C GLY A 143 35.48 35.25 -4.65
N ARG A 144 34.83 34.30 -4.06
CA ARG A 144 35.25 33.50 -2.88
C ARG A 144 34.12 32.59 -2.39
N GLY A 145 34.51 31.40 -2.18
CA GLY A 145 33.83 30.24 -1.66
C GLY A 145 32.90 30.43 -0.46
N GLY A 146 31.96 29.56 -0.41
CA GLY A 146 31.02 29.35 0.71
C GLY A 146 30.25 28.07 0.49
N ARG A 147 30.79 26.93 0.93
CA ARG A 147 30.01 25.72 1.15
C ARG A 147 28.91 26.05 2.15
N ARG A 148 27.67 26.02 1.72
CA ARG A 148 26.53 25.84 2.62
C ARG A 148 25.75 24.65 2.10
N GLY A 149 25.74 23.57 2.92
CA GLY A 149 24.90 22.43 2.74
C GLY A 149 23.44 22.85 2.76
N GLY A 150 22.78 22.78 1.61
CA GLY A 150 21.34 22.78 1.50
C GLY A 150 20.95 21.32 1.35
N GLY A 151 20.28 20.72 2.34
CA GLY A 151 19.64 19.43 2.23
C GLY A 151 18.49 19.53 1.23
N GLY A 152 18.79 19.43 -0.06
CA GLY A 152 17.80 19.14 -1.08
C GLY A 152 17.42 17.67 -0.94
N LEU A 153 16.14 17.39 -0.73
CA LEU A 153 15.58 16.07 -0.93
C LEU A 153 15.79 15.70 -2.40
N GLY A 154 16.97 15.14 -2.71
CA GLY A 154 17.30 14.69 -4.05
C GLY A 154 16.45 13.49 -4.40
N PHE A 155 15.56 13.63 -5.35
CA PHE A 155 15.00 12.52 -6.10
C PHE A 155 16.11 11.91 -6.97
N GLY A 156 17.11 11.28 -6.33
CA GLY A 156 18.21 10.59 -7.02
C GLY A 156 17.73 9.21 -7.48
N ARG A 157 18.20 8.80 -8.67
CA ARG A 157 18.13 7.38 -9.08
C ARG A 157 18.72 6.54 -7.95
N GLY A 158 18.03 5.47 -7.56
CA GLY A 158 18.57 4.51 -6.60
C GLY A 158 19.96 4.02 -7.06
N GLU A 159 20.94 3.99 -6.15
CA GLU A 159 22.28 3.48 -6.46
C GLU A 159 22.22 1.99 -6.73
N LEU A 160 23.13 1.50 -7.61
CA LEU A 160 23.28 0.06 -7.81
C LEU A 160 23.93 -0.54 -6.58
N PRO A 161 23.28 -1.54 -5.93
CA PRO A 161 23.86 -2.18 -4.77
C PRO A 161 25.08 -3.02 -5.16
N ALA A 162 26.20 -2.79 -4.47
CA ALA A 162 27.42 -3.60 -4.65
C ALA A 162 27.53 -4.72 -3.60
N LYS A 163 26.60 -4.77 -2.63
CA LYS A 163 26.65 -5.72 -1.52
C LYS A 163 25.53 -6.76 -1.63
N VAL A 164 25.86 -7.97 -1.24
CA VAL A 164 24.89 -9.05 -1.06
C VAL A 164 23.93 -8.67 0.09
N HIS A 165 22.65 -8.92 -0.11
CA HIS A 165 21.61 -8.80 0.91
C HIS A 165 21.02 -10.18 1.20
N GLU A 166 20.75 -10.44 2.47
CA GLU A 166 19.90 -11.54 2.91
C GLU A 166 18.45 -11.06 2.93
N PHE A 167 17.59 -11.71 2.16
CA PHE A 167 16.16 -11.48 2.14
C PHE A 167 15.50 -12.41 3.15
N VAL A 168 14.94 -11.84 4.20
CA VAL A 168 14.62 -12.58 5.42
C VAL A 168 13.13 -12.50 5.74
N VAL A 169 12.58 -13.67 6.07
CA VAL A 169 11.24 -13.83 6.68
C VAL A 169 11.43 -14.14 8.16
N MET A 170 10.74 -13.41 9.02
CA MET A 170 10.75 -13.63 10.47
C MET A 170 9.35 -13.90 10.98
N CYS A 171 9.24 -14.85 11.88
CA CYS A 171 8.07 -15.12 12.67
C CYS A 171 8.40 -14.85 14.14
N LEU A 172 7.61 -14.01 14.76
CA LEU A 172 7.72 -13.65 16.17
C LEU A 172 6.51 -14.21 16.93
N ASP A 173 6.74 -14.52 18.19
CA ASP A 173 5.67 -14.79 19.14
C ASP A 173 4.91 -13.50 19.42
N ARG A 174 3.58 -13.53 19.31
CA ARG A 174 2.74 -12.35 19.45
C ARG A 174 2.75 -11.78 20.88
N GLN A 175 2.86 -12.64 21.88
CA GLN A 175 2.77 -12.21 23.30
C GLN A 175 4.10 -11.65 23.80
N THR A 176 5.23 -12.20 23.34
CA THR A 176 6.56 -11.87 23.89
C THR A 176 7.44 -11.06 22.93
N GLY A 177 7.14 -11.08 21.62
CA GLY A 177 8.02 -10.50 20.60
C GLY A 177 9.25 -11.36 20.29
N GLU A 178 9.45 -12.48 20.98
CA GLU A 178 10.60 -13.36 20.74
C GLU A 178 10.54 -14.01 19.35
N THR A 179 11.71 -14.15 18.72
CA THR A 179 11.79 -14.81 17.40
C THR A 179 11.52 -16.31 17.54
N VAL A 180 10.40 -16.77 16.97
CA VAL A 180 10.07 -18.20 16.88
C VAL A 180 10.92 -18.88 15.82
N TRP A 181 11.03 -18.26 14.65
CA TRP A 181 11.90 -18.69 13.57
C TRP A 181 12.29 -17.53 12.64
N LYS A 182 13.43 -17.70 12.00
CA LYS A 182 13.95 -16.80 10.95
C LYS A 182 14.38 -17.65 9.76
N ARG A 183 14.03 -17.23 8.54
CA ARG A 183 14.44 -17.90 7.29
C ARG A 183 15.03 -16.90 6.33
N ILE A 184 16.18 -17.25 5.77
CA ILE A 184 16.75 -16.53 4.62
C ILE A 184 16.13 -17.14 3.36
N ALA A 185 15.27 -16.37 2.69
CA ALA A 185 14.62 -16.78 1.45
C ALA A 185 15.62 -16.85 0.30
N CYS A 186 16.48 -15.83 0.19
CA CYS A 186 17.62 -15.83 -0.74
C CYS A 186 18.71 -14.86 -0.28
N GLU A 187 19.90 -15.05 -0.84
CA GLU A 187 21.07 -14.18 -0.66
C GLU A 187 21.58 -13.74 -2.04
N VAL A 188 21.51 -12.44 -2.33
CA VAL A 188 21.91 -11.93 -3.64
C VAL A 188 22.23 -10.44 -3.57
N ALA A 189 23.11 -9.95 -4.44
CA ALA A 189 23.23 -8.53 -4.71
C ALA A 189 22.03 -8.10 -5.57
N PRO A 190 21.18 -7.18 -5.11
CA PRO A 190 20.04 -6.73 -5.90
C PRO A 190 20.48 -6.14 -7.25
N HIS A 191 19.75 -6.43 -8.34
CA HIS A 191 20.07 -5.92 -9.67
C HIS A 191 19.78 -4.42 -9.81
N GLU A 192 18.88 -3.88 -8.98
CA GLU A 192 18.54 -2.46 -8.88
C GLU A 192 18.61 -1.97 -7.44
N GLY A 193 18.64 -0.65 -7.26
CA GLY A 193 18.49 0.01 -5.98
C GLY A 193 17.05 0.11 -5.53
N HIS A 194 16.84 0.91 -4.50
CA HIS A 194 15.52 1.36 -4.06
C HIS A 194 15.55 2.87 -3.78
N HIS A 195 14.40 3.51 -3.68
CA HIS A 195 14.30 4.91 -3.25
C HIS A 195 14.92 5.07 -1.84
N GLY A 196 15.52 6.22 -1.55
CA GLY A 196 16.14 6.48 -0.25
C GLY A 196 15.23 6.22 0.96
N THR A 197 13.93 6.39 0.79
CA THR A 197 12.90 6.06 1.79
C THR A 197 12.27 4.67 1.58
N GLY A 198 12.71 3.90 0.58
CA GLY A 198 12.24 2.54 0.29
C GLY A 198 13.10 1.46 0.95
N SER A 199 12.78 0.19 0.67
CA SER A 199 13.55 -0.98 1.08
C SER A 199 13.43 -2.09 0.04
N PHE A 200 14.28 -3.14 0.16
CA PHE A 200 14.16 -4.36 -0.62
C PHE A 200 13.13 -5.36 -0.06
N ALA A 201 12.44 -4.99 1.03
CA ALA A 201 11.42 -5.78 1.69
C ALA A 201 10.21 -4.86 2.02
N SER A 202 9.58 -4.32 0.98
CA SER A 202 8.45 -3.39 1.11
C SER A 202 7.10 -4.06 0.90
N ALA A 203 7.03 -5.16 0.14
CA ALA A 203 5.81 -5.96 -0.02
C ALA A 203 5.43 -6.63 1.31
N SER A 204 4.18 -6.51 1.73
CA SER A 204 3.67 -7.16 2.94
C SER A 204 3.33 -8.63 2.64
N PRO A 205 3.59 -9.55 3.58
CA PRO A 205 3.19 -10.94 3.40
C PRO A 205 1.67 -11.11 3.50
N VAL A 206 1.18 -12.29 3.10
CA VAL A 206 -0.22 -12.72 3.29
C VAL A 206 -0.26 -14.17 3.75
N THR A 207 -1.29 -14.56 4.53
CA THR A 207 -1.48 -15.94 4.98
C THR A 207 -2.93 -16.39 4.85
N ASP A 208 -3.11 -17.69 4.55
CA ASP A 208 -4.39 -18.40 4.61
C ASP A 208 -4.64 -19.04 5.97
N GLY A 209 -3.76 -18.82 6.94
CA GLY A 209 -3.80 -19.47 8.25
C GLY A 209 -3.14 -20.85 8.32
N LYS A 210 -2.62 -21.35 7.19
CA LYS A 210 -1.85 -22.60 7.08
C LYS A 210 -0.49 -22.36 6.44
N ASN A 211 -0.46 -21.51 5.41
CA ASN A 211 0.74 -21.13 4.69
C ASN A 211 0.92 -19.61 4.73
N LEU A 212 2.17 -19.20 4.69
CA LEU A 212 2.61 -17.83 4.56
C LEU A 212 3.15 -17.61 3.16
N TYR A 213 2.68 -16.58 2.46
CA TYR A 213 3.14 -16.20 1.13
C TYR A 213 3.85 -14.86 1.21
N VAL A 214 5.07 -14.82 0.68
CA VAL A 214 5.92 -13.64 0.72
C VAL A 214 6.45 -13.30 -0.65
N SER A 215 6.51 -12.01 -0.96
CA SER A 215 7.09 -11.49 -2.19
C SER A 215 8.33 -10.67 -1.88
N PHE A 216 9.41 -10.98 -2.59
CA PHE A 216 10.59 -10.13 -2.67
C PHE A 216 10.80 -9.64 -4.12
N GLY A 217 9.70 -9.49 -4.86
CA GLY A 217 9.68 -9.02 -6.23
C GLY A 217 10.56 -9.87 -7.15
N SER A 218 11.51 -9.26 -7.83
CA SER A 218 12.51 -9.93 -8.69
C SER A 218 13.41 -10.96 -7.97
N ARG A 219 13.28 -11.11 -6.64
CA ARG A 219 14.01 -12.12 -5.84
C ARG A 219 13.17 -13.35 -5.59
N GLY A 220 11.93 -13.34 -6.08
CA GLY A 220 11.02 -14.46 -6.05
C GLY A 220 9.87 -14.32 -5.07
N ILE A 221 8.91 -15.19 -5.29
CA ILE A 221 7.75 -15.44 -4.42
C ILE A 221 8.00 -16.75 -3.69
N TYR A 222 7.71 -16.78 -2.41
CA TYR A 222 7.96 -17.93 -1.55
C TYR A 222 6.71 -18.29 -0.76
N SER A 223 6.46 -19.58 -0.58
CA SER A 223 5.48 -20.08 0.36
C SER A 223 6.15 -20.91 1.43
N TYR A 224 5.77 -20.64 2.68
CA TYR A 224 6.21 -21.38 3.87
C TYR A 224 4.98 -21.90 4.60
N ASP A 225 5.10 -23.00 5.35
CA ASP A 225 4.12 -23.26 6.41
C ASP A 225 4.34 -22.30 7.60
N LEU A 226 3.44 -22.28 8.58
CA LEU A 226 3.55 -21.37 9.71
C LEU A 226 4.72 -21.71 10.66
N GLU A 227 5.33 -22.89 10.53
CA GLU A 227 6.55 -23.34 11.20
C GLU A 227 7.83 -22.90 10.46
N GLY A 228 7.66 -22.27 9.27
CA GLY A 228 8.76 -21.72 8.48
C GLY A 228 9.44 -22.76 7.59
N ASN A 229 8.80 -23.90 7.27
CA ASN A 229 9.31 -24.83 6.27
C ASN A 229 8.91 -24.35 4.88
N LEU A 230 9.88 -24.24 3.97
CA LEU A 230 9.63 -23.83 2.59
C LEU A 230 8.76 -24.87 1.88
N ARG A 231 7.64 -24.41 1.32
CA ARG A 231 6.71 -25.25 0.54
C ARG A 231 7.05 -25.20 -0.94
N TRP A 232 7.16 -23.99 -1.47
CA TRP A 232 7.55 -23.74 -2.85
C TRP A 232 8.17 -22.35 -3.01
N LYS A 233 8.89 -22.16 -4.11
CA LYS A 233 9.37 -20.86 -4.56
C LYS A 233 9.09 -20.68 -6.04
N LYS A 234 8.83 -19.43 -6.47
CA LYS A 234 8.59 -19.05 -7.86
C LYS A 234 9.46 -17.87 -8.22
N ASP A 235 10.18 -17.99 -9.32
CA ASP A 235 10.88 -16.88 -9.96
C ASP A 235 9.95 -16.29 -11.03
N LEU A 236 9.71 -14.98 -10.98
CA LEU A 236 8.91 -14.23 -11.94
C LEU A 236 9.78 -13.43 -12.93
N GLY A 237 11.10 -13.53 -12.81
CA GLY A 237 12.08 -12.78 -13.58
C GLY A 237 12.45 -11.45 -12.93
N GLN A 238 13.41 -10.79 -13.54
CA GLN A 238 13.87 -9.47 -13.07
C GLN A 238 13.00 -8.37 -13.67
N MET A 239 12.61 -7.43 -12.83
CA MET A 239 11.79 -6.27 -13.17
C MET A 239 12.61 -5.00 -13.01
N ARG A 240 12.62 -4.16 -14.02
CA ARG A 240 13.22 -2.83 -13.95
C ARG A 240 12.17 -1.82 -13.49
N ILE A 241 12.42 -1.19 -12.36
CA ILE A 241 11.49 -0.23 -11.77
C ILE A 241 11.90 1.21 -12.08
N ARG A 242 10.91 2.06 -12.32
CA ARG A 242 11.09 3.48 -12.62
C ARG A 242 12.07 4.14 -11.67
N LEU A 243 13.07 4.82 -12.20
CA LEU A 243 14.12 5.49 -11.44
C LEU A 243 14.83 4.60 -10.39
N ARG A 244 14.68 3.28 -10.47
CA ARG A 244 15.18 2.31 -9.49
C ARG A 244 14.61 2.57 -8.09
N PHE A 245 13.32 2.87 -8.00
CA PHE A 245 12.68 3.14 -6.71
C PHE A 245 12.41 1.87 -5.89
N GLY A 246 12.60 0.71 -6.48
CA GLY A 246 12.38 -0.59 -5.84
C GLY A 246 10.94 -1.07 -6.02
N GLU A 247 10.77 -2.36 -5.80
CA GLU A 247 9.50 -3.08 -5.89
C GLU A 247 8.75 -2.99 -4.55
N GLY A 248 7.41 -3.02 -4.55
CA GLY A 248 6.65 -2.86 -3.32
C GLY A 248 5.24 -3.45 -3.34
N ASP A 249 4.82 -4.07 -4.45
CA ASP A 249 3.50 -4.67 -4.59
C ASP A 249 3.35 -5.87 -3.66
N SER A 250 2.34 -5.84 -2.79
CA SER A 250 2.03 -6.98 -1.94
C SER A 250 1.20 -8.01 -2.71
N PRO A 251 1.39 -9.32 -2.48
CA PRO A 251 0.51 -10.34 -3.02
C PRO A 251 -0.89 -10.23 -2.41
N ALA A 252 -1.92 -10.57 -3.20
CA ALA A 252 -3.29 -10.72 -2.74
C ALA A 252 -3.69 -12.20 -2.81
N LEU A 253 -4.42 -12.68 -1.81
CA LEU A 253 -4.84 -14.08 -1.71
C LEU A 253 -6.36 -14.18 -1.67
N TYR A 254 -6.92 -15.09 -2.49
CA TYR A 254 -8.32 -15.44 -2.44
C TYR A 254 -8.50 -16.94 -2.72
N GLY A 255 -9.02 -17.66 -1.75
CA GLY A 255 -9.11 -19.13 -1.81
C GLY A 255 -7.73 -19.75 -2.01
N ASP A 256 -7.58 -20.51 -3.09
CA ASP A 256 -6.34 -21.15 -3.49
C ASP A 256 -5.54 -20.36 -4.57
N THR A 257 -5.85 -19.09 -4.74
CA THR A 257 -5.27 -18.26 -5.81
C THR A 257 -4.52 -17.07 -5.25
N LEU A 258 -3.22 -17.00 -5.55
CA LEU A 258 -2.32 -15.91 -5.19
C LEU A 258 -2.11 -15.01 -6.40
N ILE A 259 -2.47 -13.73 -6.26
CA ILE A 259 -2.35 -12.72 -7.31
C ILE A 259 -1.11 -11.86 -7.06
N ILE A 260 -0.28 -11.70 -8.09
CA ILE A 260 0.90 -10.84 -8.08
C ILE A 260 0.79 -9.84 -9.22
N ASN A 261 0.82 -8.56 -8.89
CA ASN A 261 0.99 -7.48 -9.86
C ASN A 261 2.50 -7.23 -10.06
N CYS A 262 2.93 -7.12 -11.31
CA CYS A 262 4.34 -6.96 -11.68
C CYS A 262 4.48 -5.81 -12.68
N ASP A 263 3.97 -4.64 -12.35
CA ASP A 263 4.10 -3.44 -13.18
C ASP A 263 5.53 -2.91 -13.12
N ASN A 264 6.17 -2.78 -14.28
CA ASN A 264 7.58 -2.43 -14.40
C ASN A 264 7.88 -1.69 -15.71
N GLU A 265 9.12 -1.24 -15.92
CA GLU A 265 9.51 -0.46 -17.11
C GLU A 265 9.93 -1.33 -18.31
N ASP A 266 9.90 -2.68 -18.19
CA ASP A 266 10.20 -3.58 -19.32
C ASP A 266 8.91 -4.17 -19.87
N GLN A 267 8.41 -5.28 -19.32
CA GLN A 267 7.12 -5.88 -19.68
C GLN A 267 6.31 -6.10 -18.41
N SER A 268 5.36 -5.23 -18.20
CA SER A 268 4.39 -5.35 -17.10
C SER A 268 3.44 -6.51 -17.29
N PHE A 269 3.06 -7.15 -16.20
CA PHE A 269 2.09 -8.25 -16.21
C PHE A 269 1.42 -8.40 -14.85
N ILE A 270 0.30 -9.06 -14.84
CA ILE A 270 -0.35 -9.60 -13.65
C ILE A 270 -0.42 -11.13 -13.78
N THR A 271 -0.25 -11.85 -12.70
CA THR A 271 -0.30 -13.32 -12.72
C THR A 271 -1.05 -13.89 -11.53
N ALA A 272 -1.77 -14.96 -11.75
CA ALA A 272 -2.35 -15.80 -10.72
C ALA A 272 -1.53 -17.09 -10.58
N LEU A 273 -1.17 -17.41 -9.35
CA LEU A 273 -0.50 -18.64 -8.99
C LEU A 273 -1.44 -19.52 -8.15
N ASP A 274 -1.34 -20.82 -8.33
CA ASP A 274 -1.91 -21.75 -7.36
C ASP A 274 -1.17 -21.62 -6.03
N ALA A 275 -1.87 -21.24 -4.98
CA ALA A 275 -1.28 -20.97 -3.68
C ALA A 275 -0.63 -22.20 -3.04
N ASN A 276 -1.09 -23.43 -3.38
CA ASN A 276 -0.55 -24.66 -2.83
C ASN A 276 0.75 -25.10 -3.51
N THR A 277 0.90 -24.83 -4.82
CA THR A 277 2.00 -25.36 -5.63
C THR A 277 2.95 -24.31 -6.20
N GLY A 278 2.51 -23.05 -6.29
CA GLY A 278 3.24 -21.96 -6.97
C GLY A 278 3.17 -22.06 -8.50
N GLU A 279 2.36 -22.97 -9.06
CA GLU A 279 2.17 -23.07 -10.50
C GLU A 279 1.33 -21.90 -11.02
N THR A 280 1.66 -21.44 -12.22
CA THR A 280 0.92 -20.35 -12.85
C THR A 280 -0.42 -20.84 -13.36
N LYS A 281 -1.52 -20.29 -12.84
CA LYS A 281 -2.88 -20.51 -13.34
C LYS A 281 -3.11 -19.72 -14.61
N TRP A 282 -2.76 -18.43 -14.60
CA TRP A 282 -2.78 -17.55 -15.76
C TRP A 282 -1.80 -16.38 -15.60
N ARG A 283 -1.44 -15.76 -16.71
CA ARG A 283 -0.65 -14.53 -16.79
C ARG A 283 -1.19 -13.65 -17.89
N VAL A 284 -1.33 -12.36 -17.61
CA VAL A 284 -1.79 -11.34 -18.57
C VAL A 284 -0.78 -10.22 -18.61
N ASP A 285 -0.29 -9.91 -19.80
CA ASP A 285 0.58 -8.76 -20.03
C ASP A 285 -0.20 -7.47 -19.85
N ARG A 286 0.45 -6.44 -19.30
CA ARG A 286 -0.12 -5.12 -19.04
C ARG A 286 0.70 -4.06 -19.77
N ASP A 287 0.05 -3.02 -20.24
CA ASP A 287 0.65 -1.83 -20.86
C ASP A 287 0.85 -0.70 -19.83
N GLU A 288 1.28 -1.06 -18.63
CA GLU A 288 1.51 -0.14 -17.51
C GLU A 288 3.00 0.17 -17.33
N PRO A 289 3.36 1.41 -16.97
CA PRO A 289 4.65 1.68 -16.34
C PRO A 289 4.65 1.15 -14.89
N SER A 290 5.78 1.28 -14.20
CA SER A 290 5.86 0.90 -12.78
C SER A 290 4.75 1.50 -11.94
N THR A 291 4.05 0.65 -11.22
CA THR A 291 3.12 0.99 -10.12
C THR A 291 3.51 0.22 -8.86
N TRP A 292 2.90 0.54 -7.73
CA TRP A 292 3.16 -0.09 -6.43
C TRP A 292 1.85 -0.46 -5.71
N THR A 293 0.82 -0.73 -6.48
CA THR A 293 -0.52 -1.00 -5.97
C THR A 293 -0.73 -2.48 -5.68
N THR A 294 -1.24 -2.78 -4.50
CA THR A 294 -1.66 -4.14 -4.14
C THR A 294 -3.01 -4.46 -4.80
N PRO A 295 -3.16 -5.60 -5.49
CA PRO A 295 -4.44 -6.02 -6.03
C PRO A 295 -5.50 -6.21 -4.94
N LEU A 296 -6.75 -5.89 -5.26
CA LEU A 296 -7.91 -6.19 -4.43
C LEU A 296 -8.70 -7.33 -5.08
N VAL A 297 -9.03 -8.36 -4.30
CA VAL A 297 -9.85 -9.47 -4.80
C VAL A 297 -11.15 -9.56 -4.01
N LEU A 298 -12.28 -9.65 -4.72
CA LEU A 298 -13.60 -9.75 -4.11
C LEU A 298 -14.56 -10.52 -5.02
N GLU A 299 -15.59 -11.10 -4.41
CA GLU A 299 -16.72 -11.67 -5.15
C GLU A 299 -17.84 -10.63 -5.23
N HIS A 300 -18.40 -10.46 -6.41
CA HIS A 300 -19.56 -9.61 -6.64
C HIS A 300 -20.50 -10.26 -7.67
N SER A 301 -21.76 -10.42 -7.28
CA SER A 301 -22.82 -10.97 -8.14
C SER A 301 -22.48 -12.34 -8.78
N GLY A 302 -21.82 -13.22 -8.01
CA GLY A 302 -21.42 -14.57 -8.46
C GLY A 302 -20.17 -14.59 -9.34
N ARG A 303 -19.43 -13.48 -9.44
CA ARG A 303 -18.17 -13.37 -10.15
C ARG A 303 -17.07 -12.82 -9.25
N THR A 304 -15.95 -13.55 -9.16
CA THR A 304 -14.79 -13.05 -8.42
C THR A 304 -13.91 -12.20 -9.32
N GLN A 305 -13.65 -10.97 -8.87
CA GLN A 305 -12.89 -9.95 -9.59
C GLN A 305 -11.57 -9.64 -8.91
N VAL A 306 -10.55 -9.37 -9.72
CA VAL A 306 -9.24 -8.84 -9.29
C VAL A 306 -9.14 -7.40 -9.79
N ILE A 307 -9.22 -6.44 -8.89
CA ILE A 307 -9.14 -5.02 -9.23
C ILE A 307 -7.73 -4.51 -8.96
N VAL A 308 -7.10 -3.95 -9.99
CA VAL A 308 -5.75 -3.38 -9.91
C VAL A 308 -5.79 -1.96 -10.45
N ASN A 309 -5.34 -1.02 -9.63
CA ASN A 309 -5.15 0.34 -10.08
C ASN A 309 -3.94 0.42 -11.03
N GLY A 310 -3.85 1.44 -11.88
CA GLY A 310 -2.77 1.57 -12.84
C GLY A 310 -2.60 3.02 -13.28
N SER A 311 -1.41 3.37 -13.76
CA SER A 311 -1.11 4.73 -14.24
C SER A 311 -1.76 5.03 -15.58
N THR A 312 -1.81 4.05 -16.46
CA THR A 312 -2.46 4.14 -17.77
C THR A 312 -3.95 3.80 -17.64
N ARG A 313 -4.23 2.65 -17.02
CA ARG A 313 -5.60 2.13 -16.81
C ARG A 313 -5.71 1.33 -15.52
N ALA A 314 -6.70 1.66 -14.71
CA ALA A 314 -7.20 0.73 -13.72
C ALA A 314 -7.97 -0.40 -14.42
N ARG A 315 -7.85 -1.64 -13.95
CA ARG A 315 -8.48 -2.81 -14.57
C ARG A 315 -9.07 -3.75 -13.52
N SER A 316 -10.19 -4.35 -13.91
CA SER A 316 -10.75 -5.52 -13.24
C SER A 316 -10.57 -6.75 -14.13
N TYR A 317 -10.09 -7.83 -13.52
CA TYR A 317 -9.88 -9.12 -14.18
C TYR A 317 -10.77 -10.18 -13.52
N ASP A 318 -11.20 -11.15 -14.31
CA ASP A 318 -11.80 -12.37 -13.78
C ASP A 318 -10.74 -13.23 -13.08
N LEU A 319 -10.98 -13.61 -11.81
CA LEU A 319 -10.01 -14.35 -11.00
C LEU A 319 -9.60 -15.70 -11.64
N ASN A 320 -10.54 -16.37 -12.31
CA ASN A 320 -10.32 -17.72 -12.82
C ASN A 320 -9.60 -17.73 -14.18
N THR A 321 -9.84 -16.71 -15.01
CA THR A 321 -9.36 -16.70 -16.41
C THR A 321 -8.30 -15.64 -16.69
N GLY A 322 -8.26 -14.57 -15.90
CA GLY A 322 -7.43 -13.37 -16.16
C GLY A 322 -8.01 -12.47 -17.27
N GLU A 323 -9.20 -12.76 -17.80
CA GLU A 323 -9.85 -11.89 -18.78
C GLU A 323 -10.23 -10.54 -18.16
N ILE A 324 -10.02 -9.46 -18.92
CA ILE A 324 -10.40 -8.10 -18.48
C ILE A 324 -11.92 -7.99 -18.48
N ILE A 325 -12.49 -7.63 -17.34
CA ILE A 325 -13.93 -7.36 -17.18
C ILE A 325 -14.23 -5.93 -17.59
N TRP A 326 -13.50 -5.00 -17.00
CA TRP A 326 -13.55 -3.58 -17.34
C TRP A 326 -12.18 -2.93 -17.20
N GLU A 327 -12.00 -1.80 -17.87
CA GLU A 327 -10.84 -0.93 -17.73
C GLU A 327 -11.26 0.55 -17.75
N CYS A 328 -10.50 1.39 -17.06
CA CYS A 328 -10.75 2.83 -16.95
C CYS A 328 -9.41 3.59 -16.96
N GLY A 329 -9.25 4.49 -17.93
CA GLY A 329 -8.14 5.43 -18.00
C GLY A 329 -8.34 6.65 -17.12
N GLY A 330 -7.45 7.64 -17.28
CA GLY A 330 -7.56 8.94 -16.60
C GLY A 330 -6.88 9.02 -15.22
N GLN A 331 -6.18 7.98 -14.80
CA GLN A 331 -5.38 8.00 -13.57
C GLN A 331 -4.13 8.89 -13.71
N ALA A 332 -3.54 9.31 -12.58
CA ALA A 332 -2.27 9.99 -12.55
C ALA A 332 -1.10 8.97 -12.50
N GLN A 333 0.12 9.44 -12.79
CA GLN A 333 1.31 8.58 -12.82
C GLN A 333 1.73 8.10 -11.41
N GLY A 334 2.40 6.94 -11.35
CA GLY A 334 3.07 6.46 -10.13
C GLY A 334 2.09 6.02 -9.05
N VAL A 335 1.15 5.17 -9.41
CA VAL A 335 0.08 4.68 -8.53
C VAL A 335 0.63 3.81 -7.42
N VAL A 336 0.23 4.10 -6.19
CA VAL A 336 0.57 3.32 -4.98
C VAL A 336 -0.70 2.90 -4.22
N PRO A 337 -1.72 3.75 -4.03
CA PRO A 337 -2.87 3.42 -3.21
C PRO A 337 -3.63 2.18 -3.69
N THR A 338 -3.89 1.27 -2.76
CA THR A 338 -4.72 0.09 -2.98
C THR A 338 -6.19 0.49 -3.14
N PRO A 339 -6.93 -0.10 -4.07
CA PRO A 339 -8.39 0.07 -4.18
C PRO A 339 -9.11 -0.35 -2.89
N VAL A 340 -10.25 0.26 -2.60
CA VAL A 340 -11.21 -0.20 -1.58
C VAL A 340 -12.59 -0.32 -2.20
N VAL A 341 -13.47 -1.10 -1.59
CA VAL A 341 -14.84 -1.33 -2.11
C VAL A 341 -15.86 -0.95 -1.06
N TYR A 342 -16.86 -0.17 -1.47
CA TYR A 342 -18.03 0.17 -0.68
C TYR A 342 -19.31 -0.20 -1.43
N GLY A 343 -20.10 -1.10 -0.89
CA GLY A 343 -21.27 -1.63 -1.59
C GLY A 343 -20.90 -2.18 -2.97
N ASP A 344 -21.49 -1.61 -4.01
CA ASP A 344 -21.27 -1.99 -5.41
C ASP A 344 -20.23 -1.10 -6.11
N LEU A 345 -19.43 -0.31 -5.39
CA LEU A 345 -18.49 0.64 -5.94
C LEU A 345 -17.04 0.28 -5.59
N ALA A 346 -16.18 0.17 -6.59
CA ALA A 346 -14.73 0.19 -6.44
C ALA A 346 -14.23 1.64 -6.41
N LEU A 347 -13.49 2.00 -5.37
CA LEU A 347 -12.92 3.34 -5.16
C LEU A 347 -11.42 3.29 -5.39
N LEU A 348 -10.96 3.97 -6.45
CA LEU A 348 -9.57 3.96 -6.90
C LEU A 348 -8.98 5.37 -6.84
N MET A 349 -7.78 5.50 -6.27
CA MET A 349 -7.15 6.80 -6.06
C MET A 349 -5.73 6.86 -6.58
N THR A 350 -5.33 8.04 -7.07
CA THR A 350 -3.95 8.41 -7.38
C THR A 350 -3.70 9.86 -7.00
N GLY A 351 -2.48 10.19 -6.57
CA GLY A 351 -2.16 11.54 -6.10
C GLY A 351 -0.74 12.02 -6.41
N HIS A 352 -0.02 11.36 -7.35
CA HIS A 352 1.30 11.79 -7.79
C HIS A 352 1.21 12.50 -9.14
N ARG A 353 1.68 13.76 -9.22
CA ARG A 353 1.64 14.60 -10.43
C ARG A 353 0.27 14.71 -11.09
N GLY A 354 -0.75 14.69 -10.28
CA GLY A 354 -2.16 14.73 -10.61
C GLY A 354 -2.95 14.22 -9.42
N ALA A 355 -4.25 14.29 -9.48
CA ALA A 355 -5.16 13.78 -8.47
C ALA A 355 -6.35 13.13 -9.18
N ALA A 356 -6.71 11.93 -8.78
CA ALA A 356 -7.90 11.26 -9.27
C ALA A 356 -8.47 10.34 -8.19
N LEU A 357 -9.78 10.34 -8.07
CA LEU A 357 -10.58 9.36 -7.36
C LEU A 357 -11.77 9.02 -8.25
N TYR A 358 -11.88 7.74 -8.57
CA TYR A 358 -13.00 7.20 -9.34
C TYR A 358 -13.80 6.22 -8.51
N ALA A 359 -15.11 6.37 -8.48
CA ALA A 359 -16.07 5.40 -7.98
C ALA A 359 -16.67 4.63 -9.17
N ILE A 360 -16.24 3.40 -9.36
CA ILE A 360 -16.57 2.57 -10.50
C ILE A 360 -17.51 1.46 -10.06
N PRO A 361 -18.72 1.34 -10.67
CA PRO A 361 -19.61 0.23 -10.38
C PRO A 361 -18.96 -1.12 -10.71
N LEU A 362 -19.07 -2.09 -9.79
CA LEU A 362 -18.47 -3.41 -9.91
C LEU A 362 -19.06 -4.28 -11.04
N ASP A 363 -20.26 -3.95 -11.51
CA ASP A 363 -20.93 -4.57 -12.66
C ASP A 363 -20.52 -3.96 -14.02
N SER A 364 -19.61 -2.97 -14.01
CA SER A 364 -19.07 -2.38 -15.24
C SER A 364 -18.43 -3.42 -16.14
N THR A 365 -18.46 -3.16 -17.46
CA THR A 365 -17.84 -4.03 -18.49
C THR A 365 -17.23 -3.20 -19.63
N GLY A 366 -16.10 -3.68 -20.19
CA GLY A 366 -15.40 -3.05 -21.29
C GLY A 366 -14.64 -1.79 -20.89
N ASP A 367 -14.28 -0.95 -21.84
CA ASP A 367 -13.64 0.34 -21.60
C ASP A 367 -14.68 1.38 -21.16
N ILE A 368 -14.55 1.87 -19.93
CA ILE A 368 -15.46 2.87 -19.35
C ILE A 368 -14.82 4.25 -19.21
N THR A 369 -13.65 4.45 -19.84
CA THR A 369 -12.94 5.74 -19.81
C THR A 369 -13.84 6.86 -20.36
N ASP A 370 -13.93 7.96 -19.62
CA ASP A 370 -14.72 9.15 -19.99
C ASP A 370 -16.20 8.88 -20.32
N THR A 371 -16.77 7.83 -19.69
CA THR A 371 -18.20 7.49 -19.86
C THR A 371 -19.03 7.91 -18.65
N ASP A 372 -20.34 7.95 -18.82
CA ASP A 372 -21.35 8.19 -17.77
C ASP A 372 -21.54 6.98 -16.83
N LYS A 373 -20.80 5.88 -17.03
CA LYS A 373 -20.82 4.71 -16.16
C LYS A 373 -20.06 4.91 -14.85
N ILE A 374 -19.17 5.91 -14.76
CA ILE A 374 -18.47 6.24 -13.52
C ILE A 374 -19.47 6.94 -12.60
N ALA A 375 -19.70 6.37 -11.39
CA ALA A 375 -20.73 6.86 -10.49
C ALA A 375 -20.44 8.28 -9.99
N TRP A 376 -19.21 8.55 -9.58
CA TRP A 376 -18.71 9.89 -9.22
C TRP A 376 -17.19 9.95 -9.28
N THR A 377 -16.65 11.16 -9.36
CA THR A 377 -15.21 11.41 -9.43
C THR A 377 -14.79 12.57 -8.55
N ARG A 378 -13.50 12.60 -8.20
CA ARG A 378 -12.82 13.73 -7.56
C ARG A 378 -11.42 13.89 -8.14
N ASP A 379 -11.02 15.12 -8.44
CA ASP A 379 -9.76 15.47 -9.11
C ASP A 379 -8.80 16.29 -8.24
N GLU A 380 -9.01 16.29 -6.92
CA GLU A 380 -8.16 17.02 -5.98
C GLU A 380 -7.98 16.30 -4.64
N GLY A 381 -6.85 16.58 -3.97
CA GLY A 381 -6.60 16.20 -2.59
C GLY A 381 -6.44 14.71 -2.34
N THR A 382 -6.15 13.90 -3.36
CA THR A 382 -6.02 12.44 -3.29
C THR A 382 -4.62 11.99 -2.84
N PRO A 383 -4.47 10.76 -2.28
CA PRO A 383 -3.23 10.29 -1.69
C PRO A 383 -2.21 9.83 -2.75
N TYR A 384 -0.91 9.94 -2.42
CA TYR A 384 0.17 9.38 -3.25
C TYR A 384 0.63 8.00 -2.73
N VAL A 385 1.19 7.91 -1.52
CA VAL A 385 1.67 6.65 -0.95
C VAL A 385 0.64 6.00 -0.03
N PRO A 386 0.04 6.71 0.94
CA PRO A 386 -0.94 6.10 1.82
C PRO A 386 -2.18 5.64 1.06
N SER A 387 -2.65 4.42 1.33
CA SER A 387 -3.97 3.95 0.85
C SER A 387 -5.09 4.59 1.66
N PRO A 388 -6.29 4.77 1.09
CA PRO A 388 -7.44 5.30 1.82
C PRO A 388 -7.91 4.34 2.92
N LEU A 389 -8.52 4.86 3.96
CA LEU A 389 -9.22 4.11 4.99
C LEU A 389 -10.72 4.17 4.73
N LEU A 390 -11.32 3.02 4.46
CA LEU A 390 -12.77 2.88 4.41
C LEU A 390 -13.27 2.34 5.75
N TYR A 391 -13.97 3.20 6.51
CA TYR A 391 -14.46 2.84 7.83
C TYR A 391 -15.96 3.10 7.93
N ASP A 392 -16.75 2.03 7.81
CA ASP A 392 -18.20 2.04 7.64
C ASP A 392 -18.59 2.90 6.41
N ASP A 393 -19.41 3.92 6.57
CA ASP A 393 -19.87 4.85 5.53
C ASP A 393 -19.01 6.12 5.36
N LEU A 394 -17.74 6.05 5.80
CA LEU A 394 -16.78 7.15 5.73
C LEU A 394 -15.49 6.71 5.02
N LEU A 395 -15.06 7.49 4.05
CA LEU A 395 -13.83 7.31 3.31
C LEU A 395 -12.84 8.42 3.68
N PHE A 396 -11.75 8.01 4.35
CA PHE A 396 -10.69 8.92 4.79
C PHE A 396 -9.46 8.76 3.91
N PHE A 397 -8.90 9.85 3.45
CA PHE A 397 -7.65 9.85 2.69
C PHE A 397 -6.87 11.15 2.89
N THR A 398 -5.55 11.08 2.66
CA THR A 398 -4.65 12.22 2.78
C THR A 398 -4.35 12.84 1.43
N LYS A 399 -3.96 14.11 1.42
CA LYS A 399 -3.50 14.78 0.21
C LYS A 399 -2.04 14.44 -0.03
N SER A 400 -1.73 13.77 -1.13
CA SER A 400 -0.37 13.30 -1.45
C SER A 400 0.24 12.52 -0.26
N ASN A 401 1.45 12.85 0.16
CA ASN A 401 2.08 12.34 1.38
C ASN A 401 1.98 13.35 2.54
N ASP A 402 1.18 14.39 2.38
CA ASP A 402 1.04 15.44 3.38
C ASP A 402 0.07 15.00 4.49
N ALA A 403 0.30 15.53 5.68
CA ALA A 403 -0.61 15.34 6.80
C ALA A 403 -1.84 16.29 6.68
N ILE A 404 -2.58 16.15 5.61
CA ILE A 404 -3.81 16.87 5.30
C ILE A 404 -4.89 15.85 5.01
N LEU A 405 -5.90 15.77 5.86
CA LEU A 405 -6.94 14.75 5.83
C LEU A 405 -8.23 15.26 5.20
N THR A 406 -8.86 14.42 4.41
CA THR A 406 -10.19 14.61 3.84
C THR A 406 -11.07 13.40 4.19
N CYS A 407 -12.34 13.63 4.45
CA CYS A 407 -13.36 12.62 4.66
C CYS A 407 -14.56 12.89 3.75
N VAL A 408 -14.98 11.86 3.04
CA VAL A 408 -16.15 11.92 2.13
C VAL A 408 -17.07 10.71 2.36
N SER A 409 -18.31 10.82 1.87
CA SER A 409 -19.17 9.65 1.69
C SER A 409 -18.61 8.76 0.59
N PRO A 410 -18.36 7.47 0.80
CA PRO A 410 -17.89 6.56 -0.26
C PRO A 410 -18.97 6.30 -1.33
N GLU A 411 -20.24 6.47 -1.01
CA GLU A 411 -21.37 6.27 -1.91
C GLU A 411 -21.50 7.39 -2.93
N THR A 412 -21.34 8.66 -2.51
CA THR A 412 -21.68 9.83 -3.32
C THR A 412 -20.53 10.79 -3.57
N GLY A 413 -19.40 10.63 -2.87
CA GLY A 413 -18.31 11.61 -2.88
C GLY A 413 -18.62 12.88 -2.07
N GLU A 414 -19.77 12.97 -1.39
CA GLU A 414 -20.14 14.12 -0.57
C GLU A 414 -19.10 14.38 0.51
N VAL A 415 -18.57 15.61 0.55
CA VAL A 415 -17.55 16.01 1.51
C VAL A 415 -18.15 16.14 2.91
N LYS A 416 -17.60 15.40 3.87
CA LYS A 416 -17.91 15.57 5.30
C LYS A 416 -16.99 16.63 5.92
N PHE A 417 -15.69 16.51 5.66
CA PHE A 417 -14.70 17.58 5.85
C PHE A 417 -13.55 17.40 4.85
N GLU A 418 -12.86 18.49 4.51
CA GLU A 418 -11.74 18.42 3.60
C GLU A 418 -10.58 19.34 4.00
N ASN A 419 -9.39 19.02 3.48
CA ASN A 419 -8.17 19.81 3.62
C ASN A 419 -7.83 20.16 5.09
N LYS A 420 -8.16 19.25 6.05
CA LYS A 420 -7.85 19.45 7.47
C LYS A 420 -6.41 19.08 7.77
N ARG A 421 -5.62 20.06 8.19
CA ARG A 421 -4.26 19.83 8.65
C ARG A 421 -4.25 18.99 9.92
N LEU A 422 -3.47 17.91 9.93
CA LEU A 422 -3.21 17.10 11.11
C LEU A 422 -2.00 17.70 11.82
N GLU A 423 -2.26 18.53 12.82
CA GLU A 423 -1.21 19.20 13.58
C GLU A 423 -0.31 18.18 14.30
N GLY A 424 1.00 18.41 14.25
CA GLY A 424 1.99 17.49 14.80
C GLY A 424 2.51 16.44 13.81
N LEU A 425 1.90 16.29 12.64
CA LEU A 425 2.40 15.42 11.56
C LEU A 425 2.90 16.24 10.37
N SER A 426 3.95 15.77 9.70
CA SER A 426 4.50 16.47 8.53
C SER A 426 4.41 15.67 7.24
N ASN A 427 4.70 14.38 7.28
CA ASN A 427 4.77 13.50 6.11
C ASN A 427 4.30 12.10 6.49
N LEU A 428 3.58 11.44 5.58
CA LEU A 428 2.93 10.14 5.80
C LEU A 428 3.29 9.17 4.67
N TYR A 429 3.73 7.96 5.05
CA TYR A 429 3.84 6.82 4.13
C TYR A 429 2.95 5.66 4.58
N ALA A 430 2.86 5.45 5.90
CA ALA A 430 1.91 4.51 6.48
C ALA A 430 0.47 4.89 6.13
N SER A 431 -0.33 3.92 5.75
CA SER A 431 -1.77 4.13 5.54
C SER A 431 -2.49 4.24 6.88
N PRO A 432 -3.55 5.05 6.99
CA PRO A 432 -4.42 5.08 8.16
C PRO A 432 -5.04 3.71 8.44
N VAL A 433 -5.20 3.35 9.72
CA VAL A 433 -5.89 2.13 10.15
C VAL A 433 -6.95 2.45 11.18
N GLY A 434 -8.01 1.64 11.24
CA GLY A 434 -9.18 1.88 12.07
C GLY A 434 -9.53 0.71 12.98
N ALA A 435 -9.93 0.99 14.22
CA ALA A 435 -10.46 0.00 15.17
C ALA A 435 -11.17 0.70 16.34
N GLY A 436 -12.25 0.12 16.87
CA GLY A 436 -12.93 0.58 18.08
C GLY A 436 -13.34 2.06 18.04
N ASP A 437 -13.91 2.50 16.91
CA ASP A 437 -14.29 3.90 16.63
C ASP A 437 -13.12 4.91 16.65
N LYS A 438 -11.89 4.41 16.47
CA LYS A 438 -10.67 5.21 16.41
C LYS A 438 -9.96 5.02 15.07
N ILE A 439 -9.24 6.04 14.66
CA ILE A 439 -8.38 6.04 13.47
C ILE A 439 -6.96 6.36 13.93
N TYR A 440 -6.00 5.55 13.53
CA TYR A 440 -4.59 5.69 13.86
C TYR A 440 -3.83 6.12 12.62
N ILE A 441 -3.13 7.25 12.68
CA ILE A 441 -2.37 7.84 11.57
C ILE A 441 -0.93 8.02 12.03
N CYS A 442 -0.01 7.24 11.46
CA CYS A 442 1.40 7.28 11.79
C CYS A 442 2.16 8.23 10.85
N GLY A 443 2.85 9.20 11.42
CA GLY A 443 3.79 10.08 10.74
C GLY A 443 5.19 9.47 10.68
N ARG A 444 5.94 9.86 9.66
CA ARG A 444 7.33 9.41 9.46
C ARG A 444 8.29 9.84 10.58
N ASP A 445 7.93 10.82 11.37
CA ASP A 445 8.70 11.30 12.53
C ASP A 445 8.48 10.46 13.81
N GLY A 446 7.73 9.34 13.72
CA GLY A 446 7.40 8.48 14.85
C GLY A 446 6.17 8.93 15.65
N THR A 447 5.53 10.03 15.24
CA THR A 447 4.30 10.50 15.86
C THR A 447 3.10 9.74 15.32
N THR A 448 2.19 9.33 16.19
CA THR A 448 0.91 8.73 15.82
C THR A 448 -0.24 9.55 16.40
N LEU A 449 -1.09 10.06 15.52
CA LEU A 449 -2.36 10.66 15.94
C LEU A 449 -3.43 9.57 16.06
N VAL A 450 -4.21 9.64 17.12
CA VAL A 450 -5.43 8.85 17.29
C VAL A 450 -6.61 9.80 17.15
N LEU A 451 -7.42 9.57 16.14
CA LEU A 451 -8.61 10.35 15.85
C LEU A 451 -9.86 9.54 16.25
N LYS A 452 -10.92 10.25 16.57
CA LYS A 452 -12.25 9.65 16.66
C LYS A 452 -12.81 9.45 15.25
N LYS A 453 -13.37 8.28 14.99
CA LYS A 453 -14.13 8.05 13.75
C LYS A 453 -15.37 8.94 13.73
N GLY A 454 -15.57 9.68 12.66
CA GLY A 454 -16.74 10.53 12.50
C GLY A 454 -16.63 11.51 11.33
N PRO A 455 -17.73 12.22 11.04
CA PRO A 455 -17.78 13.22 9.97
C PRO A 455 -17.11 14.54 10.34
N GLU A 456 -16.54 14.64 11.54
CA GLU A 456 -15.78 15.79 12.02
C GLU A 456 -14.40 15.36 12.49
N LEU A 457 -13.40 16.20 12.32
CA LEU A 457 -12.03 15.94 12.79
C LEU A 457 -11.95 16.19 14.31
N GLU A 458 -11.76 15.11 15.08
CA GLU A 458 -11.51 15.15 16.53
C GLU A 458 -10.24 14.36 16.84
N ILE A 459 -9.20 15.00 17.37
CA ILE A 459 -7.95 14.37 17.80
C ILE A 459 -8.12 13.94 19.27
N LEU A 460 -8.02 12.63 19.52
CA LEU A 460 -8.12 12.05 20.85
C LEU A 460 -6.77 12.00 21.57
N ALA A 461 -5.69 11.74 20.83
CA ALA A 461 -4.35 11.64 21.39
C ALA A 461 -3.26 11.87 20.35
N THR A 462 -2.08 12.26 20.84
CA THR A 462 -0.82 12.30 20.10
C THR A 462 0.20 11.44 20.85
N ASN A 463 0.72 10.42 20.17
CA ASN A 463 1.65 9.44 20.74
C ASN A 463 2.99 9.51 19.99
N HIS A 464 4.09 9.07 20.62
CA HIS A 464 5.41 9.13 19.99
C HIS A 464 6.25 7.89 20.32
N LEU A 465 6.98 7.35 19.36
CA LEU A 465 7.82 6.14 19.49
C LEU A 465 9.32 6.37 19.23
N GLY A 466 9.74 7.60 18.97
CA GLY A 466 11.16 7.96 18.87
C GLY A 466 11.91 7.44 17.64
N GLU A 467 11.22 6.83 16.67
CA GLU A 467 11.84 6.37 15.40
C GLU A 467 10.89 6.49 14.20
N THR A 468 11.45 6.49 12.99
CA THR A 468 10.69 6.63 11.75
C THR A 468 9.69 5.48 11.56
N ILE A 469 8.44 5.82 11.21
CA ILE A 469 7.38 4.86 10.89
C ILE A 469 6.93 5.08 9.44
N ASP A 470 7.24 4.13 8.58
CA ASP A 470 6.84 4.13 7.16
C ASP A 470 5.89 2.96 6.83
N ALA A 471 5.91 1.88 7.62
CA ALA A 471 5.04 0.73 7.45
C ALA A 471 3.63 0.96 8.04
N THR A 472 2.61 0.50 7.35
CA THR A 472 1.23 0.53 7.87
C THR A 472 1.10 -0.39 9.08
N PRO A 473 0.52 0.06 10.21
CA PRO A 473 0.30 -0.78 11.38
C PRO A 473 -0.66 -1.95 11.13
N ALA A 474 -0.54 -2.99 11.95
CA ALA A 474 -1.51 -4.08 12.06
C ALA A 474 -2.25 -4.00 13.41
N ILE A 475 -3.54 -4.36 13.43
CA ILE A 475 -4.36 -4.33 14.65
C ILE A 475 -5.04 -5.68 14.84
N VAL A 476 -4.91 -6.25 16.04
CA VAL A 476 -5.59 -7.50 16.43
C VAL A 476 -6.05 -7.40 17.88
N GLY A 477 -7.35 -7.49 18.10
CA GLY A 477 -7.92 -7.37 19.45
C GLY A 477 -7.55 -6.04 20.11
N LYS A 478 -6.86 -6.09 21.25
CA LYS A 478 -6.40 -4.90 21.98
C LYS A 478 -5.00 -4.42 21.57
N GLU A 479 -4.36 -5.05 20.62
CA GLU A 479 -2.98 -4.81 20.25
C GLU A 479 -2.88 -4.04 18.94
N ILE A 480 -1.93 -3.11 18.86
CA ILE A 480 -1.47 -2.50 17.62
C ILE A 480 0.02 -2.77 17.45
N PHE A 481 0.39 -3.31 16.30
CA PHE A 481 1.76 -3.63 15.92
C PHE A 481 2.29 -2.55 14.99
N ILE A 482 3.31 -1.82 15.43
CA ILE A 482 3.90 -0.72 14.68
C ILE A 482 5.35 -1.09 14.33
N ARG A 483 5.65 -1.16 13.02
CA ARG A 483 7.00 -1.34 12.52
C ARG A 483 7.68 0.02 12.40
N GLY A 484 8.63 0.29 13.28
CA GLY A 484 9.57 1.41 13.16
C GLY A 484 10.77 1.06 12.27
N GLU A 485 11.71 1.98 12.13
CA GLU A 485 12.91 1.77 11.31
C GLU A 485 13.75 0.59 11.82
N ASN A 486 13.94 0.49 13.15
CA ASN A 486 14.80 -0.51 13.79
C ASN A 486 14.04 -1.53 14.63
N HIS A 487 12.83 -1.23 15.07
CA HIS A 487 12.08 -2.08 15.98
C HIS A 487 10.67 -2.39 15.47
N LEU A 488 10.14 -3.50 15.97
CA LEU A 488 8.70 -3.76 15.97
C LEU A 488 8.19 -3.57 17.40
N PHE A 489 7.10 -2.84 17.53
CA PHE A 489 6.42 -2.55 18.78
C PHE A 489 5.09 -3.27 18.82
N CYS A 490 4.76 -3.90 19.94
CA CYS A 490 3.42 -4.31 20.30
C CYS A 490 2.91 -3.37 21.40
N ILE A 491 1.82 -2.69 21.13
CA ILE A 491 1.24 -1.69 22.03
C ILE A 491 -0.14 -2.17 22.42
N ALA A 492 -0.36 -2.34 23.72
CA ALA A 492 -1.64 -2.72 24.30
C ALA A 492 -1.75 -2.20 25.75
N GLU A 493 -2.96 -2.07 26.23
CA GLU A 493 -3.24 -1.85 27.65
C GLU A 493 -3.21 -3.18 28.40
N ASP A 494 -2.71 -3.17 29.64
CA ASP A 494 -2.70 -4.29 30.57
C ASP A 494 -4.10 -4.84 30.89
#